data_5b83418da21aedf3b8b1c6611d5c9274
#
_entry.id   5b83418da21aedf3b8b1c6611d5c9274
#
_cell.length_a   1.000
_cell.length_b   1.000
_cell.length_c   1.000
_cell.angle_alpha   90.00
_cell.angle_beta   90.00
_cell.angle_gamma   90.00
#
_symmetry.space_group_name_H-M   'P 1'
#
loop_
_entity.id
_entity.type
_entity.pdbx_description
1 polymer ?
#
loop_
_entity_poly.entity_id
_entity_poly.type
_entity_poly.pdbx_seq_one_letter_code
_entity_poly.pdbx_strand_id
1 'polypeptide(L)'
;MKLSDYKISFVIICISSLIFTFNLFVHAGEPATFDSPTHITTLYQVAEGLKSGEFPVTWLQKFAHYGAPIPLYAHQTTMYFGAVISLFLKDPVLSSKILAFIFSVIGGWGMYLLLRRHTDPLPALVGSILFMFAPYRILNTYVRGALPEFAAQSLAPYLLLSIHMFINSREFRSLVFITIITALLVLTHTFMIVITAPFALLYTLAARPTMRQAIILGIAGILGIALAGYYIVPLITEINYFYYGLEPNHYKEGQFLQLKNFLSSTWPYITETDRFTRPHVLLGGLLEGIIVLFSTAYYTLIKRPHNLSLPFVSLLASLIYIILMLPISEPLYQASSFLGNIQHPWRMMAGYSLAVSILAAHILHEVRARKAQALISIALCSLVMFLAAPQLYAKNYTLYPISHYAFTKENLHGNPMVTLWAGEPEDYPRVKDSIRTIEGSAKIQQLLYENTRREYHIRVDSDARFVSYTFYFPGWHVKSNGREVPIEFQDINYRGLTTFKLPKGDHRVLIEFVPTKKRMLGFAFSASALVMILLSSVVYKKYEKIIN
;
A
#
# COMPACT_ATOMS: atom_id res chain seq x y z
N MET A 1 33.18 -12.61 -5.67
CA MET A 1 32.27 -11.45 -5.91
C MET A 1 32.96 -10.23 -5.31
N LYS A 2 33.24 -9.17 -6.11
CA LYS A 2 33.98 -8.00 -5.59
C LYS A 2 33.03 -7.08 -4.82
N LEU A 3 33.37 -6.73 -3.58
CA LEU A 3 32.59 -5.79 -2.74
C LEU A 3 32.45 -4.40 -3.42
N SER A 4 33.42 -4.03 -4.27
CA SER A 4 33.39 -2.82 -5.08
C SER A 4 32.17 -2.71 -5.99
N ASP A 5 31.73 -3.84 -6.62
CA ASP A 5 30.61 -3.84 -7.56
C ASP A 5 29.28 -3.50 -6.87
N TYR A 6 29.09 -3.99 -5.64
CA TYR A 6 27.89 -3.67 -4.84
C TYR A 6 27.88 -2.20 -4.42
N LYS A 7 29.02 -1.66 -3.99
CA LYS A 7 29.11 -0.25 -3.57
C LYS A 7 28.81 0.69 -4.75
N ILE A 8 29.44 0.45 -5.90
CA ILE A 8 29.24 1.26 -7.11
C ILE A 8 27.76 1.17 -7.55
N SER A 9 27.20 -0.03 -7.64
CA SER A 9 25.81 -0.22 -8.04
C SER A 9 24.83 0.44 -7.07
N PHE A 10 25.09 0.38 -5.76
CA PHE A 10 24.27 1.06 -4.76
C PHE A 10 24.30 2.59 -4.94
N VAL A 11 25.48 3.16 -5.17
CA VAL A 11 25.62 4.61 -5.43
C VAL A 11 24.86 5.01 -6.70
N ILE A 12 24.97 4.22 -7.78
CA ILE A 12 24.22 4.49 -9.02
C ILE A 12 22.70 4.41 -8.78
N ILE A 13 22.23 3.43 -8.01
CA ILE A 13 20.82 3.31 -7.65
C ILE A 13 20.35 4.52 -6.82
N CYS A 14 21.15 5.00 -5.86
CA CYS A 14 20.84 6.21 -5.10
C CYS A 14 20.75 7.44 -6.00
N ILE A 15 21.70 7.62 -6.93
CA ILE A 15 21.69 8.70 -7.92
C ILE A 15 20.46 8.58 -8.83
N SER A 16 20.16 7.39 -9.32
CA SER A 16 18.97 7.13 -10.14
C SER A 16 17.66 7.44 -9.37
N SER A 17 17.61 7.15 -8.07
CA SER A 17 16.48 7.49 -7.21
C SER A 17 16.34 9.00 -7.00
N LEU A 18 17.46 9.72 -6.87
CA LEU A 18 17.47 11.20 -6.84
C LEU A 18 16.93 11.78 -8.15
N ILE A 19 17.37 11.25 -9.30
CA ILE A 19 16.87 11.66 -10.62
C ILE A 19 15.37 11.37 -10.71
N PHE A 20 14.92 10.17 -10.31
CA PHE A 20 13.53 9.78 -10.34
C PHE A 20 12.66 10.71 -9.49
N THR A 21 13.11 11.16 -8.32
CA THR A 21 12.33 12.01 -7.39
C THR A 21 12.70 13.49 -7.46
N PHE A 22 13.60 13.89 -8.35
CA PHE A 22 14.15 15.24 -8.43
C PHE A 22 13.06 16.32 -8.46
N ASN A 23 12.07 16.18 -9.33
CA ASN A 23 10.99 17.16 -9.46
C ASN A 23 10.07 17.25 -8.23
N LEU A 24 10.00 16.21 -7.40
CA LEU A 24 9.30 16.29 -6.13
C LEU A 24 10.01 17.24 -5.15
N PHE A 25 11.35 17.26 -5.16
CA PHE A 25 12.14 18.05 -4.21
C PHE A 25 12.38 19.49 -4.65
N VAL A 26 12.57 19.75 -5.94
CA VAL A 26 12.80 21.12 -6.43
C VAL A 26 11.54 21.98 -6.43
N HIS A 27 10.38 21.37 -6.43
CA HIS A 27 9.11 22.09 -6.32
C HIS A 27 8.59 22.05 -4.89
N ALA A 28 8.37 23.23 -4.31
CA ALA A 28 7.73 23.34 -3.01
C ALA A 28 6.23 22.97 -3.08
N GLY A 29 5.70 22.41 -2.00
CA GLY A 29 4.28 22.05 -1.90
C GLY A 29 3.93 20.64 -2.34
N GLU A 30 2.65 20.35 -2.26
CA GLU A 30 2.04 19.07 -2.58
C GLU A 30 1.92 18.89 -4.10
N PRO A 31 2.35 17.75 -4.67
CA PRO A 31 2.14 17.45 -6.07
C PRO A 31 0.65 17.23 -6.36
N ALA A 32 0.14 17.85 -7.42
CA ALA A 32 -1.24 17.68 -7.86
C ALA A 32 -1.42 16.29 -8.49
N THR A 33 -1.88 15.34 -7.67
CA THR A 33 -2.12 13.94 -8.02
C THR A 33 -3.45 13.48 -7.44
N PHE A 34 -3.93 12.28 -7.81
CA PHE A 34 -5.23 11.78 -7.35
C PHE A 34 -5.24 11.43 -5.86
N ASP A 35 -4.25 10.66 -5.39
CA ASP A 35 -4.28 10.02 -4.07
C ASP A 35 -3.39 10.72 -3.02
N SER A 36 -2.44 11.58 -3.44
CA SER A 36 -1.52 12.26 -2.51
C SER A 36 -2.23 13.09 -1.42
N PRO A 37 -3.29 13.86 -1.73
CA PRO A 37 -3.99 14.63 -0.68
C PRO A 37 -4.44 13.74 0.48
N THR A 38 -5.07 12.60 0.17
CA THR A 38 -5.55 11.65 1.18
C THR A 38 -4.39 11.01 1.96
N HIS A 39 -3.31 10.61 1.27
CA HIS A 39 -2.17 10.00 1.93
C HIS A 39 -1.42 10.98 2.84
N ILE A 40 -1.20 12.22 2.39
CA ILE A 40 -0.52 13.24 3.17
C ILE A 40 -1.36 13.65 4.39
N THR A 41 -2.67 13.81 4.22
CA THR A 41 -3.59 14.12 5.32
C THR A 41 -3.63 13.00 6.35
N THR A 42 -3.73 11.74 5.91
CA THR A 42 -3.73 10.58 6.81
C THR A 42 -2.41 10.49 7.58
N LEU A 43 -1.28 10.64 6.89
CA LEU A 43 0.04 10.66 7.49
C LEU A 43 0.16 11.76 8.56
N TYR A 44 -0.30 12.97 8.26
CA TYR A 44 -0.29 14.08 9.21
C TYR A 44 -1.13 13.79 10.45
N GLN A 45 -2.37 13.33 10.27
CA GLN A 45 -3.26 13.05 11.39
C GLN A 45 -2.75 11.89 12.26
N VAL A 46 -2.11 10.87 11.65
CA VAL A 46 -1.45 9.80 12.40
C VAL A 46 -0.24 10.34 13.17
N ALA A 47 0.55 11.25 12.60
CA ALA A 47 1.64 11.90 13.32
C ALA A 47 1.14 12.66 14.56
N GLU A 48 0.02 13.38 14.45
CA GLU A 48 -0.60 14.05 15.60
C GLU A 48 -1.09 13.06 16.66
N GLY A 49 -1.68 11.91 16.25
CA GLY A 49 -2.06 10.84 17.18
C GLY A 49 -0.85 10.25 17.92
N LEU A 50 0.24 9.96 17.21
CA LEU A 50 1.49 9.48 17.82
C LEU A 50 2.08 10.50 18.79
N LYS A 51 2.04 11.79 18.45
CA LYS A 51 2.51 12.88 19.30
C LYS A 51 1.73 13.01 20.60
N SER A 52 0.44 12.69 20.59
CA SER A 52 -0.40 12.62 21.79
C SER A 52 -0.25 11.31 22.59
N GLY A 53 0.65 10.40 22.16
CA GLY A 53 0.94 9.13 22.84
C GLY A 53 0.02 7.98 22.42
N GLU A 54 -0.82 8.13 21.42
CA GLU A 54 -1.69 7.06 20.90
C GLU A 54 -0.89 6.09 20.02
N PHE A 55 -0.84 4.81 20.40
CA PHE A 55 -0.30 3.75 19.57
C PHE A 55 -0.96 2.39 19.87
N PRO A 56 -1.47 1.69 18.85
CA PRO A 56 -1.65 2.15 17.47
C PRO A 56 -2.70 3.27 17.37
N VAL A 57 -2.53 4.19 16.42
CA VAL A 57 -3.56 5.19 16.10
C VAL A 57 -4.69 4.47 15.37
N THR A 58 -5.90 4.55 15.92
CA THR A 58 -7.05 3.78 15.42
C THR A 58 -8.19 4.64 14.89
N TRP A 59 -8.19 5.92 15.23
CA TRP A 59 -9.21 6.88 14.86
C TRP A 59 -8.60 8.17 14.35
N LEU A 60 -9.11 8.74 13.26
CA LEU A 60 -8.76 10.07 12.79
C LEU A 60 -9.89 11.04 13.13
N GLN A 61 -9.74 11.77 14.23
CA GLN A 61 -10.77 12.65 14.78
C GLN A 61 -11.25 13.74 13.83
N LYS A 62 -10.35 14.24 12.97
CA LYS A 62 -10.63 15.37 12.08
C LYS A 62 -11.06 14.92 10.67
N PHE A 63 -11.14 13.63 10.43
CA PHE A 63 -11.67 13.10 9.17
C PHE A 63 -13.14 13.46 9.05
N ALA A 64 -13.50 14.11 7.94
CA ALA A 64 -14.88 14.52 7.66
C ALA A 64 -15.57 15.26 8.83
N HIS A 65 -14.83 15.99 9.65
CA HIS A 65 -15.25 16.72 10.86
C HIS A 65 -15.70 15.86 12.05
N TYR A 66 -16.07 14.61 11.82
CA TYR A 66 -16.67 13.75 12.86
C TYR A 66 -15.87 12.47 13.15
N GLY A 67 -14.74 12.33 12.47
CA GLY A 67 -13.80 11.23 12.63
C GLY A 67 -14.19 9.95 11.91
N ALA A 68 -13.18 9.14 11.65
CA ALA A 68 -13.33 7.81 11.06
C ALA A 68 -12.17 6.88 11.46
N PRO A 69 -12.37 5.56 11.46
CA PRO A 69 -11.35 4.58 11.82
C PRO A 69 -10.40 4.27 10.65
N ILE A 70 -10.05 5.26 9.85
CA ILE A 70 -9.21 5.11 8.65
C ILE A 70 -7.92 4.32 8.92
N PRO A 71 -7.18 4.56 10.05
CA PRO A 71 -5.94 3.83 10.31
C PRO A 71 -6.12 2.32 10.45
N LEU A 72 -7.31 1.82 10.76
CA LEU A 72 -7.57 0.38 10.85
C LEU A 72 -7.64 -0.29 9.47
N TYR A 73 -7.84 0.47 8.40
CA TYR A 73 -8.09 -0.04 7.04
C TYR A 73 -7.15 0.57 6.00
N ALA A 74 -6.37 1.59 6.38
CA ALA A 74 -5.41 2.25 5.52
C ALA A 74 -4.06 1.50 5.48
N HIS A 75 -3.23 1.88 4.53
CA HIS A 75 -1.91 1.30 4.27
C HIS A 75 -0.91 1.58 5.39
N GLN A 76 -0.73 0.62 6.29
CA GLN A 76 -0.01 0.77 7.55
C GLN A 76 1.44 1.25 7.38
N THR A 77 2.20 0.60 6.49
CA THR A 77 3.64 0.84 6.36
C THR A 77 3.94 2.29 6.00
N THR A 78 3.40 2.79 4.90
CA THR A 78 3.68 4.15 4.43
C THR A 78 3.11 5.21 5.36
N MET A 79 1.95 4.94 5.95
CA MET A 79 1.30 5.81 6.90
C MET A 79 2.16 6.01 8.16
N TYR A 80 2.60 4.94 8.82
CA TYR A 80 3.41 5.07 10.04
C TYR A 80 4.82 5.56 9.77
N PHE A 81 5.50 5.05 8.72
CA PHE A 81 6.85 5.55 8.38
C PHE A 81 6.81 7.03 8.04
N GLY A 82 5.83 7.46 7.26
CA GLY A 82 5.65 8.87 6.93
C GLY A 82 5.31 9.72 8.15
N ALA A 83 4.43 9.23 9.04
CA ALA A 83 4.09 9.91 10.28
C ALA A 83 5.32 10.10 11.18
N VAL A 84 6.15 9.06 11.34
CA VAL A 84 7.41 9.15 12.10
C VAL A 84 8.35 10.20 11.49
N ILE A 85 8.56 10.19 10.17
CA ILE A 85 9.38 11.21 9.50
C ILE A 85 8.77 12.60 9.74
N SER A 86 7.45 12.74 9.66
CA SER A 86 6.73 14.00 9.86
C SER A 86 6.85 14.54 11.28
N LEU A 87 6.97 13.70 12.29
CA LEU A 87 7.24 14.12 13.68
C LEU A 87 8.57 14.88 13.80
N PHE A 88 9.60 14.45 13.06
CA PHE A 88 10.91 15.11 13.07
C PHE A 88 10.96 16.35 12.18
N LEU A 89 10.39 16.28 10.98
CA LEU A 89 10.47 17.35 9.98
C LEU A 89 9.38 18.41 10.16
N LYS A 90 8.28 18.10 10.84
CA LYS A 90 7.07 18.94 10.98
C LYS A 90 6.46 19.34 9.62
N ASP A 91 6.73 18.55 8.59
CA ASP A 91 6.24 18.75 7.22
C ASP A 91 5.78 17.41 6.62
N PRO A 92 4.46 17.18 6.51
CA PRO A 92 3.92 15.94 5.99
C PRO A 92 4.15 15.77 4.47
N VAL A 93 4.23 16.89 3.74
CA VAL A 93 4.49 16.87 2.29
C VAL A 93 5.92 16.44 2.02
N LEU A 94 6.90 17.07 2.69
CA LEU A 94 8.29 16.67 2.59
C LEU A 94 8.51 15.23 3.03
N SER A 95 7.79 14.80 4.08
CA SER A 95 7.85 13.41 4.56
C SER A 95 7.37 12.40 3.49
N SER A 96 6.31 12.71 2.76
CA SER A 96 5.82 11.88 1.66
C SER A 96 6.82 11.81 0.50
N LYS A 97 7.49 12.92 0.16
CA LYS A 97 8.53 12.97 -0.88
C LYS A 97 9.77 12.17 -0.49
N ILE A 98 10.19 12.24 0.77
CA ILE A 98 11.29 11.44 1.32
C ILE A 98 10.94 9.95 1.28
N LEU A 99 9.70 9.56 1.60
CA LEU A 99 9.25 8.18 1.44
C LEU A 99 9.33 7.70 0.00
N ALA A 100 8.93 8.52 -0.97
CA ALA A 100 9.06 8.18 -2.38
C ALA A 100 10.53 7.92 -2.77
N PHE A 101 11.46 8.74 -2.30
CA PHE A 101 12.89 8.53 -2.49
C PHE A 101 13.38 7.22 -1.83
N ILE A 102 13.06 7.00 -0.55
CA ILE A 102 13.46 5.80 0.19
C ILE A 102 12.97 4.53 -0.52
N PHE A 103 11.69 4.48 -0.90
CA PHE A 103 11.13 3.31 -1.59
C PHE A 103 11.63 3.18 -3.03
N SER A 104 12.06 4.25 -3.70
CA SER A 104 12.79 4.15 -4.97
C SER A 104 14.11 3.43 -4.80
N VAL A 105 14.90 3.81 -3.78
CA VAL A 105 16.18 3.14 -3.44
C VAL A 105 15.95 1.68 -3.06
N ILE A 106 14.97 1.41 -2.18
CA ILE A 106 14.62 0.04 -1.76
C ILE A 106 14.27 -0.82 -2.97
N GLY A 107 13.41 -0.32 -3.86
CA GLY A 107 12.99 -1.08 -5.05
C GLY A 107 14.13 -1.37 -6.02
N GLY A 108 14.95 -0.36 -6.34
CA GLY A 108 16.12 -0.53 -7.20
C GLY A 108 17.16 -1.48 -6.61
N TRP A 109 17.42 -1.36 -5.32
CA TRP A 109 18.37 -2.23 -4.62
C TRP A 109 17.86 -3.67 -4.50
N GLY A 110 16.58 -3.87 -4.16
CA GLY A 110 15.97 -5.20 -4.12
C GLY A 110 16.02 -5.90 -5.47
N MET A 111 15.73 -5.17 -6.54
CA MET A 111 15.81 -5.68 -7.91
C MET A 111 17.25 -6.04 -8.29
N TYR A 112 18.22 -5.19 -7.95
CA TYR A 112 19.64 -5.48 -8.15
C TYR A 112 20.07 -6.75 -7.42
N LEU A 113 19.73 -6.89 -6.14
CA LEU A 113 20.09 -8.07 -5.34
C LEU A 113 19.47 -9.35 -5.90
N LEU A 114 18.22 -9.31 -6.37
CA LEU A 114 17.57 -10.44 -7.02
C LEU A 114 18.31 -10.82 -8.31
N LEU A 115 18.55 -9.85 -9.19
CA LEU A 115 19.17 -10.09 -10.47
C LEU A 115 20.62 -10.55 -10.34
N ARG A 116 21.36 -10.07 -9.32
CA ARG A 116 22.73 -10.52 -9.02
C ARG A 116 22.85 -12.00 -8.65
N ARG A 117 21.73 -12.65 -8.34
CA ARG A 117 21.69 -14.11 -8.14
C ARG A 117 21.72 -14.89 -9.46
N HIS A 118 21.41 -14.23 -10.57
CA HIS A 118 21.18 -14.86 -11.87
C HIS A 118 22.02 -14.25 -13.00
N THR A 119 22.55 -13.06 -12.84
CA THR A 119 23.23 -12.30 -13.89
C THR A 119 24.48 -11.60 -13.37
N ASP A 120 25.33 -11.11 -14.29
CA ASP A 120 26.50 -10.29 -13.98
C ASP A 120 26.10 -8.90 -13.44
N PRO A 121 27.04 -8.14 -12.82
CA PRO A 121 26.76 -6.83 -12.22
C PRO A 121 26.09 -5.83 -13.16
N LEU A 122 26.57 -5.71 -14.38
CA LEU A 122 26.08 -4.72 -15.34
C LEU A 122 24.65 -5.02 -15.82
N PRO A 123 24.31 -6.23 -16.30
CA PRO A 123 22.94 -6.60 -16.60
C PRO A 123 21.98 -6.44 -15.41
N ALA A 124 22.43 -6.79 -14.20
CA ALA A 124 21.63 -6.62 -12.99
C ALA A 124 21.31 -5.14 -12.71
N LEU A 125 22.29 -4.25 -12.90
CA LEU A 125 22.10 -2.82 -12.74
C LEU A 125 21.13 -2.25 -13.78
N VAL A 126 21.27 -2.65 -15.05
CA VAL A 126 20.37 -2.24 -16.14
C VAL A 126 18.93 -2.67 -15.85
N GLY A 127 18.71 -3.93 -15.46
CA GLY A 127 17.38 -4.41 -15.08
C GLY A 127 16.80 -3.63 -13.88
N SER A 128 17.65 -3.22 -12.93
CA SER A 128 17.23 -2.41 -11.79
C SER A 128 16.81 -1.00 -12.22
N ILE A 129 17.54 -0.37 -13.12
CA ILE A 129 17.20 0.95 -13.68
C ILE A 129 15.90 0.86 -14.48
N LEU A 130 15.72 -0.16 -15.31
CA LEU A 130 14.48 -0.41 -16.03
C LEU A 130 13.28 -0.55 -15.06
N PHE A 131 13.44 -1.29 -13.98
CA PHE A 131 12.41 -1.41 -12.95
C PHE A 131 12.12 -0.08 -12.26
N MET A 132 13.15 0.68 -11.89
CA MET A 132 12.98 1.98 -11.21
C MET A 132 12.20 2.98 -12.05
N PHE A 133 12.50 3.05 -13.35
CA PHE A 133 11.87 3.98 -14.30
C PHE A 133 10.75 3.33 -15.12
N ALA A 134 10.23 2.18 -14.68
CA ALA A 134 9.08 1.56 -15.32
C ALA A 134 7.89 2.54 -15.35
N PRO A 135 7.14 2.60 -16.46
CA PRO A 135 6.06 3.58 -16.66
C PRO A 135 5.03 3.57 -15.53
N TYR A 136 4.70 2.39 -15.03
CA TYR A 136 3.72 2.26 -13.96
C TYR A 136 4.22 2.82 -12.61
N ARG A 137 5.51 2.78 -12.35
CA ARG A 137 6.11 3.40 -11.16
C ARG A 137 6.10 4.92 -11.26
N ILE A 138 6.39 5.45 -12.44
CA ILE A 138 6.29 6.90 -12.72
C ILE A 138 4.85 7.36 -12.54
N LEU A 139 3.90 6.63 -13.10
CA LEU A 139 2.48 6.88 -12.98
C LEU A 139 2.02 6.93 -11.52
N ASN A 140 2.41 5.93 -10.71
CA ASN A 140 2.06 5.87 -9.29
C ASN A 140 2.65 7.04 -8.48
N THR A 141 3.76 7.62 -8.93
CA THR A 141 4.42 8.73 -8.22
C THR A 141 3.87 10.09 -8.66
N TYR A 142 3.78 10.33 -9.98
CA TYR A 142 3.58 11.68 -10.53
C TYR A 142 2.17 11.97 -11.03
N VAL A 143 1.35 10.94 -11.25
CA VAL A 143 -0.04 11.09 -11.72
C VAL A 143 -1.01 10.64 -10.64
N ARG A 144 -0.87 9.40 -10.16
CA ARG A 144 -1.76 8.88 -9.12
C ARG A 144 -1.44 9.41 -7.74
N GLY A 145 -0.18 9.58 -7.38
CA GLY A 145 0.22 9.84 -6.01
C GLY A 145 0.00 8.64 -5.07
N ALA A 146 -0.08 7.43 -5.64
CA ALA A 146 -0.37 6.19 -4.93
C ALA A 146 0.89 5.66 -4.23
N LEU A 147 1.40 6.41 -3.27
CA LEU A 147 2.62 6.11 -2.53
C LEU A 147 2.63 4.71 -1.90
N PRO A 148 1.53 4.19 -1.31
CA PRO A 148 1.52 2.83 -0.77
C PRO A 148 1.72 1.76 -1.85
N GLU A 149 1.11 1.91 -3.01
CA GLU A 149 1.27 0.97 -4.11
C GLU A 149 2.68 1.01 -4.68
N PHE A 150 3.26 2.20 -4.86
CA PHE A 150 4.67 2.39 -5.24
C PHE A 150 5.63 1.74 -4.26
N ALA A 151 5.39 1.90 -2.95
CA ALA A 151 6.18 1.29 -1.89
C ALA A 151 6.10 -0.24 -1.91
N ALA A 152 4.89 -0.79 -2.09
CA ALA A 152 4.70 -2.24 -2.16
C ALA A 152 5.36 -2.86 -3.40
N GLN A 153 5.32 -2.18 -4.56
CA GLN A 153 6.10 -2.58 -5.74
C GLN A 153 7.58 -2.68 -5.42
N SER A 154 8.09 -1.75 -4.60
CA SER A 154 9.50 -1.73 -4.20
C SER A 154 9.89 -2.91 -3.30
N LEU A 155 8.94 -3.53 -2.63
CA LEU A 155 9.14 -4.72 -1.80
C LEU A 155 9.04 -6.04 -2.58
N ALA A 156 8.36 -6.05 -3.73
CA ALA A 156 8.12 -7.26 -4.52
C ALA A 156 9.41 -8.02 -4.92
N PRO A 157 10.52 -7.38 -5.35
CA PRO A 157 11.75 -8.08 -5.67
C PRO A 157 12.34 -8.86 -4.47
N TYR A 158 12.13 -8.38 -3.25
CA TYR A 158 12.63 -9.06 -2.04
C TYR A 158 11.87 -10.35 -1.73
N LEU A 159 10.60 -10.46 -2.11
CA LEU A 159 9.87 -11.72 -1.98
C LEU A 159 10.50 -12.80 -2.87
N LEU A 160 10.77 -12.48 -4.15
CA LEU A 160 11.42 -13.43 -5.07
C LEU A 160 12.85 -13.76 -4.62
N LEU A 161 13.60 -12.76 -4.15
CA LEU A 161 14.95 -12.94 -3.61
C LEU A 161 14.96 -13.88 -2.40
N SER A 162 14.02 -13.71 -1.47
CA SER A 162 13.95 -14.53 -0.26
C SER A 162 13.57 -15.99 -0.56
N ILE A 163 12.64 -16.20 -1.51
CA ILE A 163 12.30 -17.52 -2.04
C ILE A 163 13.55 -18.15 -2.68
N HIS A 164 14.27 -17.41 -3.54
CA HIS A 164 15.51 -17.90 -4.15
C HIS A 164 16.54 -18.32 -3.09
N MET A 165 16.76 -17.49 -2.09
CA MET A 165 17.72 -17.76 -1.01
C MET A 165 17.32 -19.03 -0.25
N PHE A 166 16.05 -19.21 0.10
CA PHE A 166 15.60 -20.39 0.82
C PHE A 166 15.77 -21.69 0.00
N ILE A 167 15.40 -21.68 -1.27
CA ILE A 167 15.50 -22.87 -2.12
C ILE A 167 16.95 -23.33 -2.26
N ASN A 168 17.90 -22.39 -2.36
CA ASN A 168 19.32 -22.70 -2.58
C ASN A 168 20.12 -22.93 -1.30
N SER A 169 19.93 -22.13 -0.25
CA SER A 169 20.73 -22.22 0.98
C SER A 169 20.02 -22.99 2.11
N ARG A 170 18.69 -23.11 2.06
CA ARG A 170 17.84 -23.68 3.13
C ARG A 170 18.01 -23.01 4.49
N GLU A 171 18.54 -21.79 4.49
CA GLU A 171 18.75 -21.05 5.72
C GLU A 171 17.44 -20.60 6.35
N PHE A 172 17.33 -20.75 7.67
CA PHE A 172 16.18 -20.26 8.44
C PHE A 172 15.96 -18.75 8.27
N ARG A 173 17.04 -17.98 8.16
CA ARG A 173 16.96 -16.53 7.93
C ARG A 173 16.14 -16.18 6.71
N SER A 174 16.21 -16.97 5.65
CA SER A 174 15.43 -16.76 4.43
C SER A 174 13.93 -16.94 4.69
N LEU A 175 13.53 -17.89 5.54
CA LEU A 175 12.13 -18.09 5.94
C LEU A 175 11.60 -16.90 6.75
N VAL A 176 12.38 -16.43 7.73
CA VAL A 176 12.03 -15.22 8.50
C VAL A 176 11.86 -14.04 7.54
N PHE A 177 12.76 -13.92 6.57
CA PHE A 177 12.70 -12.84 5.59
C PHE A 177 11.46 -12.94 4.68
N ILE A 178 11.08 -14.15 4.21
CA ILE A 178 9.82 -14.39 3.48
C ILE A 178 8.63 -13.93 4.31
N THR A 179 8.57 -14.35 5.58
CA THR A 179 7.48 -14.01 6.50
C THR A 179 7.36 -12.49 6.68
N ILE A 180 8.48 -11.80 6.94
CA ILE A 180 8.50 -10.35 7.13
C ILE A 180 8.11 -9.62 5.84
N ILE A 181 8.67 -10.00 4.68
CA ILE A 181 8.35 -9.34 3.41
C ILE A 181 6.90 -9.57 3.01
N THR A 182 6.36 -10.76 3.26
CA THR A 182 4.92 -11.03 3.02
C THR A 182 4.05 -10.14 3.91
N ALA A 183 4.36 -10.03 5.21
CA ALA A 183 3.65 -9.14 6.11
C ALA A 183 3.75 -7.66 5.66
N LEU A 184 4.94 -7.21 5.30
CA LEU A 184 5.17 -5.85 4.81
C LEU A 184 4.39 -5.57 3.50
N LEU A 185 4.35 -6.51 2.56
CA LEU A 185 3.56 -6.36 1.33
C LEU A 185 2.07 -6.18 1.65
N VAL A 186 1.53 -7.01 2.55
CA VAL A 186 0.14 -6.90 3.01
C VAL A 186 -0.12 -5.56 3.70
N LEU A 187 0.74 -5.14 4.62
CA LEU A 187 0.61 -3.89 5.38
C LEU A 187 0.88 -2.64 4.54
N THR A 188 1.65 -2.76 3.47
CA THR A 188 1.96 -1.63 2.59
C THR A 188 0.87 -1.41 1.56
N HIS A 189 0.39 -2.48 0.90
CA HIS A 189 -0.72 -2.42 -0.04
C HIS A 189 -1.25 -3.83 -0.30
N THR A 190 -2.41 -4.15 0.27
CA THR A 190 -2.95 -5.52 0.29
C THR A 190 -3.09 -6.15 -1.09
N PHE A 191 -3.47 -5.38 -2.12
CA PHE A 191 -3.61 -5.91 -3.48
C PHE A 191 -2.26 -6.28 -4.13
N MET A 192 -1.15 -5.72 -3.66
CA MET A 192 0.17 -6.04 -4.22
C MET A 192 0.60 -7.48 -3.93
N ILE A 193 0.16 -8.06 -2.81
CA ILE A 193 0.44 -9.50 -2.60
C ILE A 193 -0.31 -10.34 -3.64
N VAL A 194 -1.56 -9.97 -3.97
CA VAL A 194 -2.38 -10.63 -5.00
C VAL A 194 -1.71 -10.54 -6.38
N ILE A 195 -1.15 -9.38 -6.72
CA ILE A 195 -0.45 -9.17 -8.00
C ILE A 195 0.90 -9.90 -8.03
N THR A 196 1.62 -9.93 -6.91
CA THR A 196 2.97 -10.52 -6.85
C THR A 196 2.94 -12.04 -6.68
N ALA A 197 1.94 -12.59 -5.98
CA ALA A 197 1.85 -14.01 -5.65
C ALA A 197 1.84 -14.95 -6.87
N PRO A 198 1.12 -14.68 -7.98
CA PRO A 198 1.19 -15.53 -9.17
C PRO A 198 2.61 -15.66 -9.73
N PHE A 199 3.34 -14.55 -9.80
CA PHE A 199 4.72 -14.60 -10.25
C PHE A 199 5.64 -15.32 -9.26
N ALA A 200 5.47 -15.08 -7.96
CA ALA A 200 6.22 -15.79 -6.92
C ALA A 200 5.95 -17.31 -6.95
N LEU A 201 4.70 -17.71 -7.22
CA LEU A 201 4.33 -19.12 -7.40
C LEU A 201 5.02 -19.71 -8.63
N LEU A 202 4.91 -19.08 -9.80
CA LEU A 202 5.57 -19.51 -11.04
C LEU A 202 7.08 -19.64 -10.84
N TYR A 203 7.69 -18.64 -10.18
CA TYR A 203 9.10 -18.66 -9.85
C TYR A 203 9.48 -19.83 -8.94
N THR A 204 8.66 -20.10 -7.90
CA THR A 204 8.86 -21.21 -6.99
C THR A 204 8.76 -22.56 -7.73
N LEU A 205 7.74 -22.74 -8.56
CA LEU A 205 7.57 -23.95 -9.38
C LEU A 205 8.75 -24.17 -10.34
N ALA A 206 9.24 -23.09 -10.96
CA ALA A 206 10.41 -23.15 -11.85
C ALA A 206 11.69 -23.58 -11.14
N ALA A 207 11.85 -23.17 -9.90
CA ALA A 207 12.99 -23.56 -9.07
C ALA A 207 12.92 -25.04 -8.58
N ARG A 208 11.81 -25.76 -8.89
CA ARG A 208 11.61 -27.18 -8.57
C ARG A 208 11.90 -27.54 -7.11
N PRO A 209 11.25 -26.90 -6.15
CA PRO A 209 11.44 -27.21 -4.74
C PRO A 209 11.00 -28.65 -4.47
N THR A 210 11.63 -29.30 -3.49
CA THR A 210 11.06 -30.51 -2.93
C THR A 210 9.70 -30.22 -2.29
N MET A 211 8.84 -31.23 -2.17
CA MET A 211 7.52 -31.05 -1.50
C MET A 211 7.69 -30.46 -0.10
N ARG A 212 8.70 -30.88 0.66
CA ARG A 212 9.00 -30.32 1.98
C ARG A 212 9.34 -28.82 1.91
N GLN A 213 10.15 -28.40 0.94
CA GLN A 213 10.48 -26.98 0.73
C GLN A 213 9.23 -26.17 0.34
N ALA A 214 8.39 -26.70 -0.54
CA ALA A 214 7.15 -26.03 -0.96
C ALA A 214 6.19 -25.83 0.22
N ILE A 215 6.01 -26.84 1.08
CA ILE A 215 5.19 -26.74 2.30
C ILE A 215 5.77 -25.68 3.24
N ILE A 216 7.07 -25.69 3.48
CA ILE A 216 7.73 -24.72 4.38
C ILE A 216 7.59 -23.29 3.85
N LEU A 217 7.74 -23.08 2.53
CA LEU A 217 7.51 -21.78 1.88
C LEU A 217 6.06 -21.33 2.07
N GLY A 218 5.09 -22.24 1.89
CA GLY A 218 3.67 -21.96 2.12
C GLY A 218 3.40 -21.54 3.57
N ILE A 219 3.97 -22.27 4.55
CA ILE A 219 3.86 -21.93 5.97
C ILE A 219 4.46 -20.54 6.25
N ALA A 220 5.64 -20.22 5.71
CA ALA A 220 6.27 -18.93 5.89
C ALA A 220 5.41 -17.78 5.31
N GLY A 221 4.77 -18.00 4.15
CA GLY A 221 3.82 -17.05 3.57
C GLY A 221 2.58 -16.86 4.45
N ILE A 222 1.97 -17.94 4.93
CA ILE A 222 0.81 -17.92 5.83
C ILE A 222 1.16 -17.19 7.14
N LEU A 223 2.32 -17.47 7.73
CA LEU A 223 2.80 -16.78 8.92
C LEU A 223 3.01 -15.28 8.66
N GLY A 224 3.42 -14.89 7.44
CA GLY A 224 3.51 -13.49 7.05
C GLY A 224 2.15 -12.79 7.02
N ILE A 225 1.13 -13.44 6.46
CA ILE A 225 -0.25 -12.95 6.48
C ILE A 225 -0.78 -12.89 7.90
N ALA A 226 -0.53 -13.93 8.72
CA ALA A 226 -0.93 -13.97 10.11
C ALA A 226 -0.25 -12.88 10.95
N LEU A 227 1.02 -12.54 10.67
CA LEU A 227 1.73 -11.43 11.30
C LEU A 227 1.07 -10.07 11.03
N ALA A 228 0.44 -9.91 9.86
CA ALA A 228 -0.39 -8.76 9.52
C ALA A 228 -1.87 -8.92 9.99
N GLY A 229 -2.17 -9.90 10.84
CA GLY A 229 -3.51 -10.27 11.28
C GLY A 229 -4.29 -9.12 11.94
N TYR A 230 -3.61 -8.29 12.74
CA TYR A 230 -4.20 -7.11 13.38
C TYR A 230 -4.84 -6.12 12.38
N TYR A 231 -4.37 -6.13 11.14
CA TYR A 231 -4.87 -5.32 10.04
C TYR A 231 -5.85 -6.11 9.14
N ILE A 232 -5.47 -7.32 8.73
CA ILE A 232 -6.24 -8.12 7.76
C ILE A 232 -7.58 -8.58 8.35
N VAL A 233 -7.62 -9.01 9.62
CA VAL A 233 -8.85 -9.51 10.22
C VAL A 233 -9.93 -8.43 10.28
N PRO A 234 -9.68 -7.21 10.82
CA PRO A 234 -10.67 -6.12 10.74
C PRO A 234 -11.01 -5.77 9.29
N LEU A 235 -10.03 -5.67 8.40
CA LEU A 235 -10.25 -5.35 7.00
C LEU A 235 -11.28 -6.30 6.34
N ILE A 236 -11.16 -7.60 6.56
CA ILE A 236 -12.09 -8.60 5.97
C ILE A 236 -13.43 -8.62 6.70
N THR A 237 -13.43 -8.48 8.02
CA THR A 237 -14.64 -8.73 8.83
C THR A 237 -15.48 -7.49 9.13
N GLU A 238 -14.92 -6.29 8.94
CA GLU A 238 -15.57 -5.02 9.27
C GLU A 238 -15.72 -4.08 8.07
N ILE A 239 -15.19 -4.45 6.88
CA ILE A 239 -15.29 -3.63 5.66
C ILE A 239 -16.75 -3.34 5.27
N ASN A 240 -17.67 -4.25 5.61
CA ASN A 240 -19.11 -4.10 5.35
C ASN A 240 -19.78 -3.00 6.21
N TYR A 241 -19.07 -2.36 7.12
CA TYR A 241 -19.55 -1.18 7.83
C TYR A 241 -19.26 0.13 7.06
N PHE A 242 -18.64 0.02 5.90
CA PHE A 242 -18.40 1.13 4.98
C PHE A 242 -19.17 0.94 3.67
N TYR A 243 -19.42 2.02 2.96
CA TYR A 243 -20.01 1.94 1.62
C TYR A 243 -19.19 1.08 0.67
N TYR A 244 -17.86 1.10 0.81
CA TYR A 244 -16.95 0.23 0.06
C TYR A 244 -17.31 -1.26 0.17
N GLY A 245 -17.72 -1.73 1.34
CA GLY A 245 -18.03 -3.14 1.56
C GLY A 245 -19.39 -3.60 1.02
N LEU A 246 -20.23 -2.67 0.57
CA LEU A 246 -21.54 -3.00 0.00
C LEU A 246 -21.46 -3.48 -1.45
N GLU A 247 -20.41 -3.12 -2.16
CA GLU A 247 -20.20 -3.55 -3.54
C GLU A 247 -19.61 -4.96 -3.56
N PRO A 248 -20.32 -5.96 -4.14
CA PRO A 248 -19.84 -7.35 -4.16
C PRO A 248 -18.62 -7.53 -5.06
N ASN A 249 -18.41 -6.61 -5.99
CA ASN A 249 -17.30 -6.59 -6.93
C ASN A 249 -16.90 -5.14 -7.22
N HIS A 250 -15.64 -4.80 -6.93
CA HIS A 250 -15.12 -3.44 -7.05
C HIS A 250 -14.45 -3.16 -8.39
N TYR A 251 -14.44 -4.14 -9.29
CA TYR A 251 -13.87 -3.94 -10.61
C TYR A 251 -14.67 -2.88 -11.37
N LYS A 252 -13.95 -1.98 -12.05
CA LYS A 252 -14.58 -0.89 -12.80
C LYS A 252 -14.58 -1.22 -14.28
N GLU A 253 -15.79 -1.27 -14.86
CA GLU A 253 -15.99 -1.44 -16.29
C GLU A 253 -15.21 -0.40 -17.11
N GLY A 254 -14.75 -0.78 -18.30
CA GLY A 254 -14.02 0.11 -19.19
C GLY A 254 -12.58 0.43 -18.76
N GLN A 255 -12.08 -0.16 -17.67
CA GLN A 255 -10.72 0.08 -17.16
C GLN A 255 -9.68 -0.92 -17.67
N PHE A 256 -10.05 -1.77 -18.62
CA PHE A 256 -9.12 -2.65 -19.33
C PHE A 256 -8.29 -1.87 -20.35
N LEU A 257 -7.02 -2.25 -20.48
CA LEU A 257 -6.14 -1.70 -21.50
C LEU A 257 -6.47 -2.30 -22.86
N GLN A 258 -6.32 -1.51 -23.92
CA GLN A 258 -6.31 -1.99 -25.29
C GLN A 258 -4.86 -2.11 -25.76
N LEU A 259 -4.58 -2.96 -26.75
CA LEU A 259 -3.21 -3.11 -27.29
C LEU A 259 -2.59 -1.77 -27.69
N LYS A 260 -3.39 -0.84 -28.25
CA LYS A 260 -2.93 0.52 -28.57
C LYS A 260 -2.41 1.29 -27.34
N ASN A 261 -2.89 1.00 -26.12
CA ASN A 261 -2.45 1.68 -24.90
C ASN A 261 -1.02 1.30 -24.50
N PHE A 262 -0.50 0.17 -24.96
CA PHE A 262 0.91 -0.18 -24.81
C PHE A 262 1.81 0.61 -25.76
N LEU A 263 1.25 1.13 -26.85
CA LEU A 263 2.00 1.90 -27.86
C LEU A 263 1.83 3.41 -27.69
N SER A 264 0.68 3.84 -27.16
CA SER A 264 0.39 5.25 -26.87
C SER A 264 -0.52 5.28 -25.64
N SER A 265 -0.18 5.99 -24.61
CA SER A 265 -1.08 6.04 -23.48
C SER A 265 -1.63 7.43 -23.25
N THR A 266 -2.91 7.51 -23.38
CA THR A 266 -3.71 8.33 -22.51
C THR A 266 -4.13 7.43 -21.34
N TRP A 267 -3.87 7.85 -20.13
CA TRP A 267 -4.37 7.19 -18.93
C TRP A 267 -5.90 7.13 -18.97
N PRO A 268 -6.56 5.96 -18.86
CA PRO A 268 -8.02 5.87 -19.07
C PRO A 268 -8.85 6.65 -18.03
N TYR A 269 -8.31 6.97 -16.88
CA TYR A 269 -8.95 7.82 -15.87
C TYR A 269 -9.02 9.30 -16.21
N ILE A 270 -8.35 9.73 -17.26
CA ILE A 270 -8.09 11.13 -17.51
C ILE A 270 -9.14 11.78 -18.41
N THR A 271 -10.12 11.03 -18.88
CA THR A 271 -11.11 11.53 -19.85
C THR A 271 -12.14 12.48 -19.26
N GLU A 272 -12.29 12.57 -17.93
CA GLU A 272 -13.39 13.35 -17.34
C GLU A 272 -12.97 14.57 -16.50
N THR A 273 -11.70 14.74 -16.16
CA THR A 273 -11.29 15.90 -15.36
C THR A 273 -9.99 16.52 -15.85
N ASP A 274 -10.07 17.69 -16.49
CA ASP A 274 -8.94 18.53 -16.93
C ASP A 274 -7.91 18.88 -15.86
N ARG A 275 -8.20 18.60 -14.61
CA ARG A 275 -7.30 18.94 -13.48
C ARG A 275 -5.98 18.21 -13.50
N PHE A 276 -5.96 16.97 -14.00
CA PHE A 276 -4.80 16.07 -13.92
C PHE A 276 -4.33 15.58 -15.29
N THR A 277 -4.99 16.03 -16.37
CA THR A 277 -4.71 15.55 -17.71
C THR A 277 -3.55 16.31 -18.33
N ARG A 278 -2.40 15.64 -18.35
CA ARG A 278 -1.46 15.82 -19.45
C ARG A 278 -1.58 14.58 -20.32
N PRO A 279 -1.49 14.70 -21.66
CA PRO A 279 -1.31 13.52 -22.50
C PRO A 279 0.04 12.91 -22.13
N HIS A 280 0.04 12.00 -21.14
CA HIS A 280 1.21 11.21 -20.82
C HIS A 280 1.28 10.10 -21.85
N VAL A 281 2.13 10.29 -22.82
CA VAL A 281 2.53 9.21 -23.71
C VAL A 281 3.38 8.26 -22.87
N LEU A 282 2.81 7.11 -22.48
CA LEU A 282 3.58 6.03 -21.85
C LEU A 282 4.44 5.34 -22.91
N LEU A 283 5.36 6.09 -23.51
CA LEU A 283 6.36 5.54 -24.43
C LEU A 283 7.19 4.41 -23.79
N GLY A 284 7.23 4.35 -22.45
CA GLY A 284 7.85 3.26 -21.72
C GLY A 284 7.13 1.91 -21.87
N GLY A 285 5.81 1.89 -22.07
CA GLY A 285 5.09 0.66 -22.40
C GLY A 285 5.55 0.06 -23.73
N LEU A 286 5.90 0.89 -24.69
CA LEU A 286 6.48 0.44 -25.96
C LEU A 286 7.82 -0.30 -25.74
N LEU A 287 8.73 0.23 -24.94
CA LEU A 287 10.00 -0.43 -24.66
C LEU A 287 9.80 -1.77 -23.94
N GLU A 288 8.94 -1.81 -22.92
CA GLU A 288 8.58 -3.04 -22.23
C GLU A 288 7.96 -4.06 -23.21
N GLY A 289 7.05 -3.63 -24.10
CA GLY A 289 6.46 -4.46 -25.13
C GLY A 289 7.49 -5.01 -26.13
N ILE A 290 8.45 -4.18 -26.58
CA ILE A 290 9.56 -4.61 -27.45
C ILE A 290 10.40 -5.67 -26.76
N ILE A 291 10.71 -5.50 -25.46
CA ILE A 291 11.48 -6.48 -24.68
C ILE A 291 10.72 -7.82 -24.63
N VAL A 292 9.41 -7.81 -24.41
CA VAL A 292 8.59 -9.05 -24.40
C VAL A 292 8.56 -9.70 -25.79
N LEU A 293 8.32 -8.94 -26.85
CA LEU A 293 8.31 -9.46 -28.23
C LEU A 293 9.67 -10.06 -28.63
N PHE A 294 10.76 -9.34 -28.33
CA PHE A 294 12.10 -9.84 -28.58
C PHE A 294 12.41 -11.09 -27.77
N SER A 295 12.02 -11.12 -26.48
CA SER A 295 12.19 -12.29 -25.62
C SER A 295 11.40 -13.47 -26.15
N THR A 296 10.16 -13.25 -26.61
CA THR A 296 9.33 -14.30 -27.21
C THR A 296 10.00 -14.88 -28.44
N ALA A 297 10.46 -14.03 -29.37
CA ALA A 297 11.19 -14.46 -30.56
C ALA A 297 12.47 -15.21 -30.21
N TYR A 298 13.26 -14.69 -29.28
CA TYR A 298 14.51 -15.30 -28.84
C TYR A 298 14.31 -16.69 -28.26
N TYR A 299 13.34 -16.85 -27.33
CA TYR A 299 13.08 -18.15 -26.68
C TYR A 299 12.34 -19.15 -27.56
N THR A 300 11.59 -18.71 -28.57
CA THR A 300 10.90 -19.62 -29.51
C THR A 300 11.79 -20.05 -30.67
N LEU A 301 12.60 -19.14 -31.22
CA LEU A 301 13.35 -19.35 -32.46
C LEU A 301 14.80 -19.75 -32.24
N ILE A 302 15.46 -19.20 -31.18
CA ILE A 302 16.91 -19.31 -31.00
C ILE A 302 17.25 -20.23 -29.83
N LYS A 303 16.71 -19.99 -28.66
CA LYS A 303 17.03 -20.71 -27.42
C LYS A 303 15.80 -21.38 -26.85
N ARG A 304 15.43 -22.53 -27.38
CA ARG A 304 14.31 -23.30 -26.83
C ARG A 304 14.58 -23.64 -25.36
N PRO A 305 13.77 -23.18 -24.42
CA PRO A 305 13.97 -23.49 -23.02
C PRO A 305 13.64 -24.96 -22.78
N HIS A 306 14.62 -25.77 -22.44
CA HIS A 306 14.39 -27.15 -22.04
C HIS A 306 13.81 -27.29 -20.63
N ASN A 307 13.84 -26.21 -19.84
CA ASN A 307 13.40 -26.15 -18.45
C ASN A 307 12.71 -24.83 -18.13
N LEU A 308 11.86 -24.82 -17.09
CA LEU A 308 11.31 -23.61 -16.47
C LEU A 308 12.45 -22.81 -15.83
N SER A 309 13.13 -21.96 -16.62
CA SER A 309 14.17 -21.04 -16.13
C SER A 309 13.54 -19.71 -15.70
N LEU A 310 14.23 -18.92 -14.87
CA LEU A 310 13.72 -17.62 -14.44
C LEU A 310 13.31 -16.71 -15.62
N PRO A 311 14.12 -16.57 -16.68
CA PRO A 311 13.71 -15.75 -17.83
C PRO A 311 12.47 -16.29 -18.53
N PHE A 312 12.33 -17.62 -18.69
CA PHE A 312 11.12 -18.19 -19.27
C PHE A 312 9.87 -17.97 -18.41
N VAL A 313 10.00 -18.12 -17.10
CA VAL A 313 8.92 -17.83 -16.14
C VAL A 313 8.56 -16.35 -16.15
N SER A 314 9.54 -15.46 -16.28
CA SER A 314 9.30 -14.03 -16.38
C SER A 314 8.58 -13.67 -17.69
N LEU A 315 8.92 -14.34 -18.80
CA LEU A 315 8.18 -14.20 -20.06
C LEU A 315 6.73 -14.67 -19.91
N LEU A 316 6.53 -15.87 -19.34
CA LEU A 316 5.18 -16.39 -19.10
C LEU A 316 4.36 -15.47 -18.18
N ALA A 317 4.96 -14.97 -17.10
CA ALA A 317 4.32 -14.00 -16.21
C ALA A 317 3.96 -12.70 -16.94
N SER A 318 4.85 -12.17 -17.78
CA SER A 318 4.59 -10.98 -18.58
C SER A 318 3.38 -11.17 -19.51
N LEU A 319 3.29 -12.31 -20.18
CA LEU A 319 2.16 -12.64 -21.06
C LEU A 319 0.85 -12.81 -20.27
N ILE A 320 0.89 -13.47 -19.10
CA ILE A 320 -0.27 -13.59 -18.20
C ILE A 320 -0.73 -12.20 -17.74
N TYR A 321 0.17 -11.33 -17.30
CA TYR A 321 -0.19 -9.98 -16.91
C TYR A 321 -0.77 -9.17 -18.06
N ILE A 322 -0.23 -9.29 -19.28
CA ILE A 322 -0.83 -8.65 -20.47
C ILE A 322 -2.27 -9.13 -20.67
N ILE A 323 -2.51 -10.45 -20.65
CA ILE A 323 -3.85 -11.02 -20.81
C ILE A 323 -4.80 -10.50 -19.73
N LEU A 324 -4.35 -10.45 -18.45
CA LEU A 324 -5.15 -9.95 -17.34
C LEU A 324 -5.45 -8.44 -17.42
N MET A 325 -4.72 -7.69 -18.21
CA MET A 325 -4.99 -6.26 -18.46
C MET A 325 -5.90 -6.02 -19.66
N LEU A 326 -6.13 -7.02 -20.54
CA LEU A 326 -6.93 -6.87 -21.75
C LEU A 326 -8.41 -7.23 -21.50
N PRO A 327 -9.36 -6.69 -22.30
CA PRO A 327 -10.79 -6.96 -22.15
C PRO A 327 -11.17 -8.45 -22.20
N ILE A 328 -10.37 -9.29 -22.84
CA ILE A 328 -10.59 -10.74 -22.88
C ILE A 328 -10.63 -11.38 -21.48
N SER A 329 -10.02 -10.77 -20.49
CA SER A 329 -10.02 -11.26 -19.10
C SER A 329 -11.20 -10.74 -18.26
N GLU A 330 -12.04 -9.87 -18.79
CA GLU A 330 -13.18 -9.28 -18.06
C GLU A 330 -14.09 -10.32 -17.40
N PRO A 331 -14.45 -11.45 -18.03
CA PRO A 331 -15.27 -12.48 -17.38
C PRO A 331 -14.62 -13.05 -16.11
N LEU A 332 -13.27 -13.08 -16.02
CA LEU A 332 -12.56 -13.53 -14.82
C LEU A 332 -12.72 -12.55 -13.65
N TYR A 333 -12.70 -11.24 -13.94
CA TYR A 333 -12.93 -10.21 -12.92
C TYR A 333 -14.37 -10.18 -12.43
N GLN A 334 -15.34 -10.43 -13.33
CA GLN A 334 -16.76 -10.55 -12.96
C GLN A 334 -17.04 -11.79 -12.12
N ALA A 335 -16.43 -12.92 -12.46
CA ALA A 335 -16.65 -14.20 -11.76
C ALA A 335 -15.90 -14.31 -10.42
N SER A 336 -14.85 -13.51 -10.20
CA SER A 336 -13.96 -13.62 -9.04
C SER A 336 -13.94 -12.31 -8.24
N SER A 337 -14.59 -12.29 -7.07
CA SER A 337 -14.48 -11.18 -6.12
C SER A 337 -13.01 -10.89 -5.72
N PHE A 338 -12.16 -11.91 -5.73
CA PHE A 338 -10.73 -11.76 -5.44
C PHE A 338 -10.01 -10.91 -6.50
N LEU A 339 -10.26 -11.14 -7.80
CA LEU A 339 -9.74 -10.31 -8.88
C LEU A 339 -10.49 -8.98 -8.95
N GLY A 340 -11.79 -8.99 -8.76
CA GLY A 340 -12.62 -7.79 -8.74
C GLY A 340 -12.18 -6.75 -7.72
N ASN A 341 -11.70 -7.20 -6.55
CA ASN A 341 -11.16 -6.31 -5.52
C ASN A 341 -9.88 -5.57 -5.92
N ILE A 342 -9.20 -5.97 -7.02
CA ILE A 342 -8.08 -5.20 -7.58
C ILE A 342 -8.57 -3.86 -8.13
N GLN A 343 -9.86 -3.70 -8.39
CA GLN A 343 -10.57 -2.53 -8.91
C GLN A 343 -10.22 -2.20 -10.37
N HIS A 344 -8.93 -2.16 -10.69
CA HIS A 344 -8.41 -1.74 -11.99
C HIS A 344 -7.50 -2.81 -12.56
N PRO A 345 -7.88 -3.46 -13.68
CA PRO A 345 -7.06 -4.48 -14.33
C PRO A 345 -5.64 -4.01 -14.69
N TRP A 346 -5.48 -2.72 -15.06
CA TRP A 346 -4.18 -2.13 -15.37
C TRP A 346 -3.19 -2.11 -14.18
N ARG A 347 -3.62 -2.34 -12.93
CA ARG A 347 -2.70 -2.52 -11.78
C ARG A 347 -1.77 -3.73 -11.94
N MET A 348 -2.12 -4.68 -12.82
CA MET A 348 -1.25 -5.78 -13.22
C MET A 348 0.07 -5.32 -13.86
N MET A 349 0.16 -4.05 -14.32
CA MET A 349 1.41 -3.45 -14.77
C MET A 349 2.52 -3.50 -13.70
N ALA A 350 2.18 -3.56 -12.43
CA ALA A 350 3.15 -3.71 -11.35
C ALA A 350 3.94 -5.03 -11.45
N GLY A 351 3.23 -6.14 -11.66
CA GLY A 351 3.85 -7.45 -11.87
C GLY A 351 4.50 -7.57 -13.25
N TYR A 352 3.89 -6.97 -14.27
CA TYR A 352 4.42 -6.90 -15.62
C TYR A 352 5.79 -6.21 -15.66
N SER A 353 5.91 -5.02 -15.11
CA SER A 353 7.18 -4.26 -15.08
C SER A 353 8.30 -5.01 -14.32
N LEU A 354 7.94 -5.70 -13.22
CA LEU A 354 8.88 -6.56 -12.50
C LEU A 354 9.41 -7.69 -13.40
N ALA A 355 8.51 -8.39 -14.09
CA ALA A 355 8.85 -9.52 -14.95
C ALA A 355 9.69 -9.09 -16.18
N VAL A 356 9.31 -7.97 -16.83
CA VAL A 356 10.01 -7.43 -18.01
C VAL A 356 11.42 -6.97 -17.66
N SER A 357 11.60 -6.36 -16.49
CA SER A 357 12.92 -5.93 -16.02
C SER A 357 13.87 -7.12 -15.79
N ILE A 358 13.33 -8.26 -15.32
CA ILE A 358 14.08 -9.52 -15.20
C ILE A 358 14.46 -10.06 -16.59
N LEU A 359 13.53 -10.05 -17.54
CA LEU A 359 13.78 -10.46 -18.92
C LEU A 359 14.90 -9.66 -19.56
N ALA A 360 14.84 -8.34 -19.47
CA ALA A 360 15.84 -7.44 -20.03
C ALA A 360 17.25 -7.73 -19.50
N ALA A 361 17.36 -7.91 -18.17
CA ALA A 361 18.63 -8.25 -17.54
C ALA A 361 19.19 -9.59 -18.04
N HIS A 362 18.33 -10.62 -18.22
CA HIS A 362 18.77 -11.92 -18.70
C HIS A 362 19.19 -11.89 -20.17
N ILE A 363 18.44 -11.21 -21.04
CA ILE A 363 18.82 -11.05 -22.45
C ILE A 363 20.16 -10.35 -22.58
N LEU A 364 20.35 -9.29 -21.79
CA LEU A 364 21.61 -8.57 -21.78
C LEU A 364 22.77 -9.43 -21.24
N HIS A 365 22.51 -10.31 -20.28
CA HIS A 365 23.50 -11.25 -19.76
C HIS A 365 23.96 -12.29 -20.79
N GLU A 366 23.09 -12.68 -21.75
CA GLU A 366 23.45 -13.59 -22.84
C GLU A 366 24.42 -12.96 -23.85
N VAL A 367 24.59 -11.63 -23.85
CA VAL A 367 25.55 -10.93 -24.71
C VAL A 367 26.97 -11.14 -24.18
N ARG A 368 27.71 -12.09 -24.77
CA ARG A 368 29.04 -12.48 -24.30
C ARG A 368 30.15 -11.44 -24.56
N ALA A 369 30.00 -10.69 -25.64
CA ALA A 369 30.97 -9.67 -26.01
C ALA A 369 30.86 -8.46 -25.06
N ARG A 370 31.78 -8.32 -24.11
CA ARG A 370 31.76 -7.28 -23.05
C ARG A 370 31.57 -5.86 -23.58
N LYS A 371 32.24 -5.51 -24.70
CA LYS A 371 32.07 -4.19 -25.33
C LYS A 371 30.65 -3.98 -25.85
N ALA A 372 30.09 -4.97 -26.54
CA ALA A 372 28.72 -4.92 -27.02
C ALA A 372 27.71 -4.86 -25.84
N GLN A 373 27.91 -5.66 -24.81
CA GLN A 373 27.10 -5.63 -23.59
C GLN A 373 27.11 -4.25 -22.94
N ALA A 374 28.28 -3.62 -22.83
CA ALA A 374 28.42 -2.26 -22.27
C ALA A 374 27.69 -1.21 -23.14
N LEU A 375 27.87 -1.26 -24.45
CA LEU A 375 27.21 -0.33 -25.38
C LEU A 375 25.69 -0.47 -25.34
N ILE A 376 25.18 -1.69 -25.37
CA ILE A 376 23.74 -1.96 -25.27
C ILE A 376 23.21 -1.49 -23.92
N SER A 377 23.96 -1.69 -22.82
CA SER A 377 23.59 -1.23 -21.47
C SER A 377 23.44 0.29 -21.43
N ILE A 378 24.43 1.01 -21.97
CA ILE A 378 24.40 2.48 -22.04
C ILE A 378 23.20 2.93 -22.90
N ALA A 379 23.01 2.32 -24.07
CA ALA A 379 21.92 2.66 -24.97
C ALA A 379 20.53 2.44 -24.31
N LEU A 380 20.34 1.31 -23.63
CA LEU A 380 19.10 1.00 -22.92
C LEU A 380 18.85 1.97 -21.76
N CYS A 381 19.86 2.24 -20.92
CA CYS A 381 19.70 3.19 -19.82
C CYS A 381 19.44 4.60 -20.34
N SER A 382 20.13 5.05 -21.39
CA SER A 382 19.90 6.36 -22.03
C SER A 382 18.50 6.46 -22.62
N LEU A 383 18.03 5.39 -23.29
CA LEU A 383 16.68 5.34 -23.86
C LEU A 383 15.61 5.40 -22.77
N VAL A 384 15.76 4.62 -21.71
CA VAL A 384 14.82 4.64 -20.56
C VAL A 384 14.76 6.03 -19.94
N MET A 385 15.92 6.65 -19.69
CA MET A 385 15.99 8.00 -19.14
C MET A 385 15.37 9.03 -20.08
N PHE A 386 15.63 8.94 -21.37
CA PHE A 386 15.05 9.82 -22.38
C PHE A 386 13.52 9.71 -22.43
N LEU A 387 12.98 8.48 -22.38
CA LEU A 387 11.55 8.24 -22.39
C LEU A 387 10.88 8.62 -21.06
N ALA A 388 11.58 8.45 -19.94
CA ALA A 388 11.05 8.77 -18.61
C ALA A 388 11.06 10.27 -18.31
N ALA A 389 12.09 10.99 -18.73
CA ALA A 389 12.33 12.39 -18.37
C ALA A 389 11.11 13.32 -18.53
N PRO A 390 10.37 13.28 -19.66
CA PRO A 390 9.19 14.13 -19.82
C PRO A 390 7.99 13.73 -18.94
N GLN A 391 8.09 12.64 -18.19
CA GLN A 391 7.02 12.13 -17.34
C GLN A 391 7.33 12.27 -15.84
N LEU A 392 8.57 12.59 -15.48
CA LEU A 392 9.03 12.71 -14.09
C LEU A 392 8.62 14.04 -13.45
N TYR A 393 7.34 14.44 -13.58
CA TYR A 393 6.82 15.64 -12.92
C TYR A 393 5.30 15.55 -12.73
N ALA A 394 4.79 16.15 -11.65
CA ALA A 394 3.36 16.37 -11.47
C ALA A 394 2.91 17.62 -12.24
N LYS A 395 1.61 17.68 -12.60
CA LYS A 395 1.05 18.81 -13.37
C LYS A 395 1.29 20.16 -12.69
N ASN A 396 1.09 20.20 -11.38
CA ASN A 396 1.26 21.40 -10.53
C ASN A 396 1.76 20.98 -9.16
N TYR A 397 2.23 21.95 -8.40
CA TYR A 397 2.59 21.83 -7.00
C TYR A 397 1.92 22.97 -6.24
N THR A 398 1.23 22.67 -5.15
CA THR A 398 0.49 23.66 -4.39
C THR A 398 0.99 23.70 -2.95
N LEU A 399 1.34 24.89 -2.49
CA LEU A 399 1.66 25.13 -1.08
C LEU A 399 0.36 25.31 -0.31
N TYR A 400 0.12 24.42 0.63
CA TYR A 400 -0.97 24.55 1.58
C TYR A 400 -0.43 24.82 2.98
N PRO A 401 -1.15 25.63 3.80
CA PRO A 401 -0.82 25.76 5.22
C PRO A 401 -1.01 24.39 5.91
N ILE A 402 -0.29 24.16 7.00
CA ILE A 402 -0.34 22.85 7.70
C ILE A 402 -1.76 22.52 8.21
N SER A 403 -2.56 23.56 8.50
CA SER A 403 -3.97 23.42 8.87
C SER A 403 -4.83 22.79 7.77
N HIS A 404 -4.40 22.83 6.51
CA HIS A 404 -5.08 22.15 5.41
C HIS A 404 -5.13 20.62 5.64
N TYR A 405 -4.04 20.03 6.13
CA TYR A 405 -3.94 18.60 6.40
C TYR A 405 -4.59 18.20 7.72
N ALA A 406 -4.98 19.17 8.54
CA ALA A 406 -5.72 18.89 9.77
C ALA A 406 -7.16 18.46 9.50
N PHE A 407 -7.75 18.82 8.33
CA PHE A 407 -9.11 18.50 7.97
C PHE A 407 -9.15 17.89 6.57
N THR A 408 -9.74 16.73 6.42
CA THR A 408 -10.18 16.24 5.12
C THR A 408 -11.44 17.00 4.73
N LYS A 409 -11.30 17.91 3.78
CA LYS A 409 -12.44 18.56 3.11
C LYS A 409 -13.09 17.69 2.06
N GLU A 410 -12.66 16.45 1.96
CA GLU A 410 -13.19 15.55 0.95
C GLU A 410 -14.68 15.42 1.13
N ASN A 411 -15.40 15.69 0.07
CA ASN A 411 -16.82 15.43 -0.04
C ASN A 411 -17.07 14.02 0.44
N LEU A 412 -17.89 13.84 1.45
CA LEU A 412 -18.34 12.52 1.89
C LEU A 412 -19.13 11.85 0.77
N HIS A 413 -19.71 12.62 -0.15
CA HIS A 413 -20.31 12.13 -1.39
C HIS A 413 -19.29 11.31 -2.16
N GLY A 414 -19.52 10.00 -2.24
CA GLY A 414 -18.69 9.08 -2.99
C GLY A 414 -17.38 8.66 -2.32
N ASN A 415 -17.10 9.06 -1.06
CA ASN A 415 -15.98 8.48 -0.33
C ASN A 415 -16.36 7.09 0.19
N PRO A 416 -15.76 6.02 -0.35
CA PRO A 416 -16.11 4.65 0.01
C PRO A 416 -15.77 4.29 1.45
N MET A 417 -14.92 5.09 2.13
CA MET A 417 -14.49 4.86 3.53
C MET A 417 -15.34 5.61 4.55
N VAL A 418 -16.50 6.12 4.16
CA VAL A 418 -17.51 6.65 5.07
C VAL A 418 -18.35 5.51 5.62
N THR A 419 -18.73 5.59 6.90
CA THR A 419 -19.56 4.57 7.53
C THR A 419 -20.98 4.58 6.98
N LEU A 420 -21.61 3.42 6.86
CA LEU A 420 -22.95 3.25 6.28
C LEU A 420 -24.04 4.09 6.95
N TRP A 421 -23.82 4.50 8.19
CA TRP A 421 -24.80 5.23 8.99
C TRP A 421 -24.61 6.74 8.90
N ALA A 422 -23.50 7.20 8.37
CA ALA A 422 -23.23 8.62 8.23
C ALA A 422 -24.24 9.25 7.26
N GLY A 423 -24.78 10.41 7.64
CA GLY A 423 -25.41 11.34 6.71
C GLY A 423 -24.36 12.18 6.02
N GLU A 424 -24.80 13.07 5.14
CA GLU A 424 -23.89 14.03 4.51
C GLU A 424 -23.39 15.06 5.53
N PRO A 425 -22.15 15.54 5.46
CA PRO A 425 -21.60 16.53 6.40
C PRO A 425 -22.40 17.82 6.41
N GLU A 426 -23.07 18.13 5.32
CA GLU A 426 -23.90 19.32 5.14
C GLU A 426 -25.19 19.22 5.93
N ASP A 427 -25.64 18.00 6.28
CA ASP A 427 -26.84 17.73 7.07
C ASP A 427 -26.63 18.04 8.56
N TYR A 428 -25.38 18.25 8.99
CA TYR A 428 -25.07 18.48 10.39
C TYR A 428 -24.54 19.89 10.65
N PRO A 429 -24.98 20.52 11.75
CA PRO A 429 -24.44 21.81 12.13
C PRO A 429 -22.95 21.67 12.46
N ARG A 430 -22.11 22.49 11.84
CA ARG A 430 -20.68 22.64 12.21
C ARG A 430 -20.60 23.29 13.59
N VAL A 431 -20.53 22.45 14.63
CA VAL A 431 -20.49 22.91 16.02
C VAL A 431 -19.05 22.86 16.52
N LYS A 432 -18.68 23.85 17.33
CA LYS A 432 -17.38 23.87 18.01
C LYS A 432 -17.30 22.87 19.18
N ASP A 433 -18.45 22.48 19.72
CA ASP A 433 -18.53 21.61 20.90
C ASP A 433 -18.41 20.13 20.51
N SER A 434 -17.70 19.37 21.33
CA SER A 434 -17.53 17.93 21.13
C SER A 434 -18.79 17.12 21.48
N ILE A 435 -19.65 17.68 22.35
CA ILE A 435 -20.90 17.10 22.83
C ILE A 435 -21.92 18.20 23.09
N ARG A 436 -23.22 17.93 22.86
CA ARG A 436 -24.32 18.85 23.09
C ARG A 436 -25.55 18.15 23.60
N THR A 437 -26.32 18.85 24.47
CA THR A 437 -27.67 18.45 24.84
C THR A 437 -28.64 18.78 23.70
N ILE A 438 -29.42 17.79 23.22
CA ILE A 438 -30.38 17.96 22.12
C ILE A 438 -31.84 17.90 22.63
N GLU A 439 -32.08 17.23 23.75
CA GLU A 439 -33.36 17.20 24.43
C GLU A 439 -33.12 17.31 25.93
N GLY A 440 -34.06 17.94 26.69
CA GLY A 440 -33.93 18.15 28.11
C GLY A 440 -33.00 19.29 28.50
N SER A 441 -32.53 19.30 29.75
CA SER A 441 -31.61 20.31 30.30
C SER A 441 -30.48 19.67 31.08
N ALA A 442 -29.27 20.10 30.77
CA ALA A 442 -28.07 19.61 31.45
C ALA A 442 -26.91 20.65 31.37
N LYS A 443 -26.03 20.61 32.37
CA LYS A 443 -24.74 21.32 32.37
C LYS A 443 -23.64 20.33 32.09
N ILE A 444 -22.81 20.63 31.09
CA ILE A 444 -21.72 19.76 30.61
C ILE A 444 -20.39 20.41 30.95
N GLN A 445 -19.53 19.68 31.65
CA GLN A 445 -18.13 20.05 31.89
C GLN A 445 -17.24 18.99 31.24
N GLN A 446 -16.39 19.37 30.28
CA GLN A 446 -15.41 18.50 29.67
C GLN A 446 -14.23 18.32 30.64
N LEU A 447 -13.87 17.08 30.96
CA LEU A 447 -12.75 16.70 31.82
C LEU A 447 -11.54 16.27 31.01
N LEU A 448 -11.76 15.47 29.95
CA LEU A 448 -10.73 14.96 29.06
C LEU A 448 -11.25 14.94 27.64
N TYR A 449 -10.38 15.26 26.68
CA TYR A 449 -10.68 15.14 25.27
C TYR A 449 -9.46 14.65 24.50
N GLU A 450 -9.45 13.34 24.23
CA GLU A 450 -8.45 12.67 23.42
C GLU A 450 -9.13 12.09 22.16
N ASN A 451 -8.35 11.62 21.24
CA ASN A 451 -8.81 11.09 19.95
C ASN A 451 -9.83 9.94 20.12
N THR A 452 -9.50 8.97 20.99
CA THR A 452 -10.29 7.75 21.24
C THR A 452 -10.90 7.69 22.63
N ARG A 453 -10.74 8.74 23.44
CA ARG A 453 -11.24 8.78 24.82
C ARG A 453 -11.65 10.18 25.24
N ARG A 454 -12.88 10.31 25.74
CA ARG A 454 -13.45 11.59 26.18
C ARG A 454 -14.17 11.38 27.50
N GLU A 455 -13.93 12.28 28.46
CA GLU A 455 -14.61 12.26 29.76
C GLU A 455 -15.31 13.58 30.01
N TYR A 456 -16.54 13.46 30.51
CA TYR A 456 -17.39 14.60 30.85
C TYR A 456 -18.00 14.39 32.24
N HIS A 457 -18.15 15.49 32.98
CA HIS A 457 -19.07 15.57 34.10
C HIS A 457 -20.35 16.25 33.62
N ILE A 458 -21.48 15.55 33.70
CA ILE A 458 -22.76 16.02 33.18
C ILE A 458 -23.77 16.02 34.33
N ARG A 459 -24.28 17.19 34.68
CA ARG A 459 -25.39 17.36 35.61
C ARG A 459 -26.65 17.53 34.80
N VAL A 460 -27.54 16.54 34.89
CA VAL A 460 -28.82 16.45 34.18
C VAL A 460 -29.93 16.93 35.08
N ASP A 461 -30.58 18.04 34.71
CA ASP A 461 -31.67 18.63 35.49
C ASP A 461 -33.02 17.95 35.22
N SER A 462 -33.23 17.46 34.00
CA SER A 462 -34.37 16.60 33.59
C SER A 462 -33.83 15.58 32.59
N ASP A 463 -34.51 14.42 32.45
CA ASP A 463 -34.10 13.41 31.47
C ASP A 463 -33.69 14.05 30.17
N ALA A 464 -32.49 13.75 29.73
CA ALA A 464 -31.86 14.48 28.62
C ALA A 464 -31.21 13.54 27.60
N ARG A 465 -31.16 14.04 26.37
CA ARG A 465 -30.54 13.35 25.26
C ARG A 465 -29.35 14.18 24.75
N PHE A 466 -28.29 13.47 24.42
CA PHE A 466 -27.01 14.07 24.02
C PHE A 466 -26.60 13.59 22.63
N VAL A 467 -25.91 14.44 21.89
CA VAL A 467 -25.16 14.08 20.70
C VAL A 467 -23.68 14.33 20.93
N SER A 468 -22.85 13.33 20.73
CA SER A 468 -21.41 13.47 20.55
C SER A 468 -21.14 13.59 19.06
N TYR A 469 -20.48 14.67 18.65
CA TYR A 469 -20.13 14.92 17.25
C TYR A 469 -18.97 14.00 16.79
N THR A 470 -19.30 12.73 16.76
CA THR A 470 -18.42 11.63 16.36
C THR A 470 -19.24 10.60 15.60
N PHE A 471 -18.82 10.25 14.41
CA PHE A 471 -19.47 9.17 13.68
C PHE A 471 -19.39 7.88 14.46
N TYR A 472 -20.53 7.20 14.55
CA TYR A 472 -20.59 5.89 15.14
C TYR A 472 -19.84 4.88 14.27
N PHE A 473 -19.06 4.06 14.94
CA PHE A 473 -18.46 2.86 14.38
C PHE A 473 -18.37 1.80 15.48
N PRO A 474 -18.48 0.48 15.16
CA PRO A 474 -18.32 -0.56 16.16
C PRO A 474 -17.00 -0.45 16.93
N GLY A 475 -17.11 -0.35 18.24
CA GLY A 475 -16.01 -0.06 19.16
C GLY A 475 -16.21 1.22 19.98
N TRP A 476 -17.08 2.13 19.55
CA TRP A 476 -17.51 3.23 20.41
C TRP A 476 -18.43 2.74 21.52
N HIS A 477 -18.12 3.11 22.73
CA HIS A 477 -18.90 2.84 23.95
C HIS A 477 -19.15 4.14 24.69
N VAL A 478 -20.33 4.23 25.32
CA VAL A 478 -20.68 5.30 26.26
C VAL A 478 -20.94 4.67 27.61
N LYS A 479 -20.27 5.14 28.65
CA LYS A 479 -20.47 4.70 30.02
C LYS A 479 -20.85 5.88 30.90
N SER A 480 -21.83 5.72 31.75
CA SER A 480 -22.19 6.67 32.78
C SER A 480 -21.99 6.04 34.14
N ASN A 481 -21.16 6.66 34.98
CA ASN A 481 -20.82 6.14 36.32
C ASN A 481 -20.39 4.67 36.28
N GLY A 482 -19.61 4.29 35.22
CA GLY A 482 -19.10 2.95 34.98
C GLY A 482 -20.08 1.96 34.35
N ARG A 483 -21.34 2.33 34.11
CA ARG A 483 -22.37 1.47 33.49
C ARG A 483 -22.55 1.82 32.01
N GLU A 484 -22.67 0.81 31.15
CA GLU A 484 -22.93 1.01 29.73
C GLU A 484 -24.25 1.74 29.50
N VAL A 485 -24.18 2.73 28.59
CA VAL A 485 -25.35 3.47 28.10
C VAL A 485 -25.51 3.15 26.62
N PRO A 486 -26.70 2.73 26.18
CA PRO A 486 -26.96 2.42 24.78
C PRO A 486 -26.66 3.63 23.87
N ILE A 487 -25.96 3.38 22.78
CA ILE A 487 -25.75 4.36 21.72
C ILE A 487 -26.85 4.23 20.69
N GLU A 488 -27.51 5.35 20.40
CA GLU A 488 -28.45 5.51 19.30
C GLU A 488 -27.74 6.24 18.17
N PHE A 489 -27.52 5.59 17.01
CA PHE A 489 -26.76 6.17 15.88
C PHE A 489 -27.58 6.30 14.61
N GLN A 490 -28.87 5.98 14.68
CA GLN A 490 -29.83 6.12 13.57
C GLN A 490 -30.88 7.18 13.84
N ASP A 491 -30.53 8.18 14.65
CA ASP A 491 -31.40 9.32 14.90
C ASP A 491 -31.68 10.07 13.58
N ILE A 492 -32.95 10.50 13.41
CA ILE A 492 -33.38 11.13 12.17
C ILE A 492 -32.68 12.45 11.89
N ASN A 493 -32.31 13.22 12.94
CA ASN A 493 -31.66 14.53 12.85
C ASN A 493 -30.13 14.45 13.00
N TYR A 494 -29.62 13.32 13.54
CA TYR A 494 -28.21 13.11 13.85
C TYR A 494 -27.74 11.76 13.35
N ARG A 495 -28.23 11.36 12.17
CA ARG A 495 -27.95 10.06 11.58
C ARG A 495 -26.46 9.79 11.47
N GLY A 496 -26.03 8.66 12.01
CA GLY A 496 -24.62 8.24 12.00
C GLY A 496 -23.78 8.86 13.12
N LEU A 497 -24.27 9.87 13.84
CA LEU A 497 -23.59 10.39 15.03
C LEU A 497 -23.91 9.58 16.28
N THR A 498 -23.00 9.61 17.25
CA THR A 498 -23.17 8.95 18.54
C THR A 498 -24.15 9.74 19.42
N THR A 499 -25.38 9.27 19.57
CA THR A 499 -26.36 9.85 20.49
C THR A 499 -26.68 8.90 21.63
N PHE A 500 -27.04 9.42 22.81
CA PHE A 500 -27.36 8.64 24.01
C PHE A 500 -28.25 9.42 24.99
N LYS A 501 -28.92 8.71 25.91
CA LYS A 501 -29.82 9.29 26.90
C LYS A 501 -29.26 9.11 28.31
N LEU A 502 -29.45 10.11 29.15
CA LEU A 502 -29.18 10.03 30.59
C LEU A 502 -30.40 10.49 31.37
N PRO A 503 -30.75 9.80 32.46
CA PRO A 503 -31.77 10.24 33.38
C PRO A 503 -31.32 11.45 34.19
N LYS A 504 -32.25 12.12 34.88
CA LYS A 504 -31.91 13.17 35.83
C LYS A 504 -30.87 12.69 36.86
N GLY A 505 -29.83 13.49 37.10
CA GLY A 505 -28.77 13.15 38.08
C GLY A 505 -27.41 13.70 37.69
N ASP A 506 -26.40 13.32 38.47
CA ASP A 506 -25.00 13.61 38.23
C ASP A 506 -24.30 12.39 37.59
N HIS A 507 -23.67 12.62 36.45
CA HIS A 507 -23.09 11.58 35.62
C HIS A 507 -21.62 11.88 35.30
N ARG A 508 -20.73 10.94 35.58
CA ARG A 508 -19.41 10.90 34.97
C ARG A 508 -19.49 10.04 33.72
N VAL A 509 -19.48 10.70 32.56
CA VAL A 509 -19.65 10.07 31.26
C VAL A 509 -18.29 9.85 30.61
N LEU A 510 -18.03 8.59 30.24
CA LEU A 510 -16.89 8.17 29.45
C LEU A 510 -17.36 7.74 28.07
N ILE A 511 -16.82 8.35 27.02
CA ILE A 511 -17.01 7.95 25.62
C ILE A 511 -15.65 7.45 25.14
N GLU A 512 -15.56 6.15 24.77
CA GLU A 512 -14.29 5.53 24.39
C GLU A 512 -14.41 4.61 23.18
N PHE A 513 -13.35 4.56 22.37
CA PHE A 513 -13.22 3.68 21.23
C PHE A 513 -12.29 2.53 21.58
N VAL A 514 -12.83 1.33 21.72
CA VAL A 514 -12.10 0.14 22.13
C VAL A 514 -12.09 -0.93 21.04
N PRO A 515 -11.12 -1.84 21.03
CA PRO A 515 -11.08 -2.92 20.06
C PRO A 515 -12.28 -3.85 20.18
N THR A 516 -12.93 -4.16 19.05
CA THR A 516 -13.96 -5.18 18.96
C THR A 516 -13.36 -6.59 19.17
N LYS A 517 -14.22 -7.59 19.43
CA LYS A 517 -13.77 -9.01 19.50
C LYS A 517 -13.05 -9.44 18.22
N LYS A 518 -13.48 -8.96 17.05
CA LYS A 518 -12.84 -9.24 15.76
C LYS A 518 -11.42 -8.65 15.69
N ARG A 519 -11.23 -7.41 16.15
CA ARG A 519 -9.91 -6.77 16.22
C ARG A 519 -9.00 -7.46 17.22
N MET A 520 -9.53 -7.87 18.37
CA MET A 520 -8.78 -8.66 19.35
C MET A 520 -8.30 -10.00 18.77
N LEU A 521 -9.14 -10.68 17.97
CA LEU A 521 -8.74 -11.88 17.23
C LEU A 521 -7.58 -11.59 16.26
N GLY A 522 -7.64 -10.47 15.55
CA GLY A 522 -6.55 -10.03 14.66
C GLY A 522 -5.23 -9.82 15.41
N PHE A 523 -5.27 -9.17 16.57
CA PHE A 523 -4.10 -9.01 17.43
C PHE A 523 -3.57 -10.38 17.94
N ALA A 524 -4.47 -11.31 18.28
CA ALA A 524 -4.08 -12.65 18.71
C ALA A 524 -3.35 -13.41 17.59
N PHE A 525 -3.81 -13.32 16.33
CA PHE A 525 -3.09 -13.92 15.18
C PHE A 525 -1.71 -13.32 15.00
N SER A 526 -1.58 -11.98 15.06
CA SER A 526 -0.27 -11.31 14.92
C SER A 526 0.69 -11.71 16.04
N ALA A 527 0.22 -11.73 17.29
CA ALA A 527 1.01 -12.13 18.44
C ALA A 527 1.45 -13.60 18.35
N SER A 528 0.52 -14.50 17.96
CA SER A 528 0.83 -15.93 17.79
C SER A 528 1.87 -16.16 16.69
N ALA A 529 1.73 -15.47 15.55
CA ALA A 529 2.70 -15.55 14.46
C ALA A 529 4.10 -15.06 14.91
N LEU A 530 4.16 -13.94 15.63
CA LEU A 530 5.41 -13.43 16.18
C LEU A 530 6.08 -14.42 17.15
N VAL A 531 5.30 -15.00 18.07
CA VAL A 531 5.78 -16.02 19.00
C VAL A 531 6.31 -17.25 18.26
N MET A 532 5.58 -17.73 17.24
CA MET A 532 6.03 -18.87 16.42
C MET A 532 7.36 -18.58 15.70
N ILE A 533 7.54 -17.38 15.15
CA ILE A 533 8.80 -16.98 14.50
C ILE A 533 9.95 -16.97 15.52
N LEU A 534 9.73 -16.39 16.70
CA LEU A 534 10.74 -16.34 17.75
C LEU A 534 11.11 -17.74 18.26
N LEU A 535 10.14 -18.59 18.57
CA LEU A 535 10.36 -19.96 18.99
C LEU A 535 11.09 -20.79 17.92
N SER A 536 10.68 -20.67 16.67
CA SER A 536 11.35 -21.34 15.55
C SER A 536 12.81 -20.91 15.41
N SER A 537 13.12 -19.64 15.67
CA SER A 537 14.50 -19.14 15.63
C SER A 537 15.37 -19.71 16.75
N VAL A 538 14.82 -19.88 17.96
CA VAL A 538 15.52 -20.48 19.11
C VAL A 538 15.78 -21.96 18.87
N VAL A 539 14.75 -22.68 18.39
CA VAL A 539 14.86 -24.11 18.05
C VAL A 539 15.92 -24.32 16.97
N TYR A 540 15.87 -23.53 15.89
CA TYR A 540 16.86 -23.64 14.79
C TYR A 540 18.29 -23.44 15.29
N LYS A 541 18.56 -22.39 16.08
CA LYS A 541 19.90 -22.13 16.66
C LYS A 541 20.39 -23.27 17.55
N LYS A 542 19.49 -23.93 18.28
CA LYS A 542 19.84 -25.07 19.12
C LYS A 542 20.24 -26.29 18.28
N TYR A 543 19.49 -26.56 17.19
CA TYR A 543 19.80 -27.66 16.27
C TYR A 543 21.07 -27.40 15.45
N GLU A 544 21.29 -26.15 14.99
CA GLU A 544 22.51 -25.76 14.28
C GLU A 544 23.79 -25.99 15.12
N LYS A 545 23.71 -25.71 16.45
CA LYS A 545 24.82 -25.99 17.38
C LYS A 545 25.05 -27.48 17.66
N ILE A 546 24.08 -28.35 17.39
CA ILE A 546 24.19 -29.80 17.58
C ILE A 546 24.75 -30.47 16.34
N ILE A 547 24.53 -29.85 15.15
CA ILE A 547 24.96 -30.38 13.84
C ILE A 547 26.36 -29.91 13.44
N ASN A 548 26.79 -28.73 13.94
CA ASN A 548 28.16 -28.18 13.78
C ASN A 548 29.01 -28.51 15.03
#